data_42aa04b5fcc7900a35dfc3694bff376e
#
_entry.id   42aa04b5fcc7900a35dfc3694bff376e
#
_cell.length_a   1.000
_cell.length_b   1.000
_cell.length_c   1.000
_cell.angle_alpha   90.00
_cell.angle_beta   90.00
_cell.angle_gamma   90.00
#
_symmetry.space_group_name_H-M   'P 1'
#
loop_
_entity.id
_entity.type
_entity.pdbx_description
1 polymer ?
#
loop_
_entity_poly.entity_id
_entity_poly.type
_entity_poly.pdbx_seq_one_letter_code
_entity_poly.pdbx_strand_id
1 'polypeptide(L)'
;MRALVLEKKGELSLREIALPQDVGPDDVRIAIHTVGVCGSDVHYYTHGAIGSYIVRQPMVLGHEASGTIVEVGANVTSLKVGDRVCMEPGVPNLASRATKLGIYNVDPDVRFWATPPVHGVLAPYAVHPAAFTYKLPDNVSFAEGAMVEPFAIGMQAAARARIIPGDVAVVVGCGPIGIMIALAALAGGCSKVLISDFSAPKLEIAAQYPGIVPVNIGKQSLVDTVAAATDNWGADIVFEASGSPKAFANLFEVVRPGGAVVLVGLPVEAVELNVPAAISKEVRIETVFRYANIFDRALQLIASGKVDLKPLITGTYDFSESIKAFERAAQGKPQDVKLQILLTGEKG
;
A
#
# COMPACT_ATOMS: atom_id res chain seq x y z
N MET A 1 -17.41 -16.32 -13.56
CA MET A 1 -18.02 -15.52 -12.47
C MET A 1 -17.99 -14.06 -12.84
N ARG A 2 -18.92 -13.25 -12.31
CA ARG A 2 -19.00 -11.81 -12.53
C ARG A 2 -17.84 -11.10 -11.85
N ALA A 3 -17.13 -10.22 -12.56
CA ALA A 3 -15.98 -9.49 -12.04
C ALA A 3 -15.94 -8.06 -12.55
N LEU A 4 -15.21 -7.17 -11.86
CA LEU A 4 -14.86 -5.86 -12.39
C LEU A 4 -13.65 -6.01 -13.32
N VAL A 5 -13.88 -5.81 -14.60
CA VAL A 5 -12.89 -5.98 -15.66
C VAL A 5 -12.47 -4.64 -16.22
N LEU A 6 -11.18 -4.39 -16.27
CA LEU A 6 -10.57 -3.35 -17.09
C LEU A 6 -10.44 -3.91 -18.50
N GLU A 7 -11.29 -3.47 -19.41
CA GLU A 7 -11.28 -3.92 -20.82
C GLU A 7 -10.10 -3.34 -21.59
N LYS A 8 -9.88 -2.07 -21.41
CA LYS A 8 -8.78 -1.27 -21.91
C LYS A 8 -8.71 0.06 -21.16
N LYS A 9 -7.72 0.87 -21.44
CA LYS A 9 -7.62 2.23 -20.89
C LYS A 9 -8.96 2.98 -21.00
N GLY A 10 -9.47 3.45 -19.83
CA GLY A 10 -10.68 4.25 -19.73
C GLY A 10 -12.00 3.47 -19.80
N GLU A 11 -11.95 2.12 -19.89
CA GLU A 11 -13.16 1.31 -20.03
C GLU A 11 -13.21 0.19 -19.00
N LEU A 12 -14.17 0.27 -18.10
CA LEU A 12 -14.48 -0.74 -17.08
C LEU A 12 -15.82 -1.39 -17.38
N SER A 13 -15.94 -2.68 -17.08
CA SER A 13 -17.20 -3.41 -17.15
C SER A 13 -17.38 -4.36 -15.96
N LEU A 14 -18.63 -4.55 -15.54
CA LEU A 14 -19.03 -5.63 -14.64
C LEU A 14 -19.64 -6.75 -15.49
N ARG A 15 -18.87 -7.80 -15.75
CA ARG A 15 -19.28 -8.91 -16.62
C ARG A 15 -18.73 -10.27 -16.18
N GLU A 16 -19.28 -11.32 -16.76
CA GLU A 16 -18.74 -12.66 -16.62
C GLU A 16 -17.36 -12.79 -17.30
N ILE A 17 -16.45 -13.43 -16.56
CA ILE A 17 -15.10 -13.79 -17.05
C ILE A 17 -14.69 -15.14 -16.48
N ALA A 18 -13.94 -15.91 -17.24
CA ALA A 18 -13.32 -17.14 -16.76
C ALA A 18 -12.10 -16.80 -15.89
N LEU A 19 -12.14 -17.23 -14.63
CA LEU A 19 -11.02 -17.10 -13.69
C LEU A 19 -10.68 -18.50 -13.14
N PRO A 20 -9.43 -18.75 -12.74
CA PRO A 20 -9.03 -20.01 -12.12
C PRO A 20 -9.89 -20.31 -10.87
N GLN A 21 -10.43 -21.54 -10.79
CA GLN A 21 -11.26 -22.00 -9.68
C GLN A 21 -10.74 -23.28 -9.03
N ASP A 22 -9.82 -23.96 -9.70
CA ASP A 22 -9.27 -25.23 -9.21
C ASP A 22 -8.35 -24.96 -8.01
N VAL A 23 -8.65 -25.62 -6.89
CA VAL A 23 -7.85 -25.50 -5.67
C VAL A 23 -6.74 -26.54 -5.73
N GLY A 24 -5.51 -26.08 -5.84
CA GLY A 24 -4.33 -26.92 -5.75
C GLY A 24 -4.14 -27.50 -4.34
N PRO A 25 -3.23 -28.48 -4.17
CA PRO A 25 -3.04 -29.13 -2.87
C PRO A 25 -2.55 -28.16 -1.77
N ASP A 26 -1.85 -27.08 -2.14
CA ASP A 26 -1.29 -26.08 -1.22
C ASP A 26 -2.05 -24.73 -1.24
N ASP A 27 -3.21 -24.69 -1.93
CA ASP A 27 -4.00 -23.49 -2.12
C ASP A 27 -5.23 -23.45 -1.23
N VAL A 28 -5.84 -22.27 -1.13
CA VAL A 28 -7.16 -22.06 -0.54
C VAL A 28 -8.05 -21.30 -1.50
N ARG A 29 -9.37 -21.57 -1.48
CA ARG A 29 -10.38 -20.75 -2.15
C ARG A 29 -11.03 -19.84 -1.13
N ILE A 30 -11.12 -18.57 -1.47
CA ILE A 30 -11.56 -17.50 -0.59
C ILE A 30 -12.78 -16.83 -1.20
N ALA A 31 -13.88 -16.76 -0.45
CA ALA A 31 -14.97 -15.83 -0.74
C ALA A 31 -14.51 -14.42 -0.36
N ILE A 32 -14.35 -13.56 -1.35
CA ILE A 32 -13.88 -12.20 -1.15
C ILE A 32 -14.98 -11.37 -0.48
N HIS A 33 -14.60 -10.62 0.55
CA HIS A 33 -15.52 -9.74 1.29
C HIS A 33 -15.27 -8.26 0.97
N THR A 34 -14.03 -7.81 1.09
CA THR A 34 -13.65 -6.40 0.92
C THR A 34 -12.42 -6.30 0.05
N VAL A 35 -12.44 -5.37 -0.91
CA VAL A 35 -11.29 -5.02 -1.74
C VAL A 35 -11.07 -3.52 -1.70
N GLY A 36 -9.84 -3.10 -1.36
CA GLY A 36 -9.42 -1.70 -1.42
C GLY A 36 -9.17 -1.25 -2.87
N VAL A 37 -9.46 0.01 -3.15
CA VAL A 37 -9.12 0.65 -4.43
C VAL A 37 -7.73 1.28 -4.30
N CYS A 38 -6.75 0.73 -5.01
CA CYS A 38 -5.38 1.22 -5.04
C CYS A 38 -5.17 2.27 -6.13
N GLY A 39 -4.25 3.21 -5.88
CA GLY A 39 -3.82 4.18 -6.89
C GLY A 39 -3.22 3.54 -8.14
N SER A 40 -2.58 2.37 -8.04
CA SER A 40 -2.07 1.62 -9.19
C SER A 40 -3.18 1.08 -10.08
N ASP A 41 -4.28 0.54 -9.49
CA ASP A 41 -5.45 0.10 -10.26
C ASP A 41 -6.10 1.28 -11.00
N VAL A 42 -6.21 2.44 -10.32
CA VAL A 42 -6.72 3.67 -10.93
C VAL A 42 -5.80 4.13 -12.06
N HIS A 43 -4.48 3.99 -11.90
CA HIS A 43 -3.51 4.35 -12.93
C HIS A 43 -3.63 3.44 -14.17
N TYR A 44 -3.79 2.12 -13.99
CA TYR A 44 -4.09 1.21 -15.11
C TYR A 44 -5.40 1.59 -15.80
N TYR A 45 -6.44 1.93 -15.03
CA TYR A 45 -7.72 2.39 -15.60
C TYR A 45 -7.54 3.65 -16.44
N THR A 46 -6.85 4.67 -15.92
CA THR A 46 -6.77 5.99 -16.56
C THR A 46 -5.68 6.09 -17.64
N HIS A 47 -4.56 5.36 -17.51
CA HIS A 47 -3.40 5.47 -18.40
C HIS A 47 -3.10 4.19 -19.19
N GLY A 48 -3.58 3.02 -18.74
CA GLY A 48 -3.37 1.74 -19.41
C GLY A 48 -2.01 1.09 -19.15
N ALA A 49 -1.11 1.73 -18.40
CA ALA A 49 0.22 1.21 -18.13
C ALA A 49 0.83 1.82 -16.87
N ILE A 50 1.74 1.11 -16.20
CA ILE A 50 2.67 1.62 -15.18
C ILE A 50 4.06 1.13 -15.56
N GLY A 51 4.93 2.02 -16.02
CA GLY A 51 6.25 1.64 -16.53
C GLY A 51 6.14 0.60 -17.64
N SER A 52 6.79 -0.55 -17.49
CA SER A 52 6.77 -1.65 -18.46
C SER A 52 5.51 -2.53 -18.39
N TYR A 53 4.67 -2.38 -17.35
CA TYR A 53 3.44 -3.15 -17.18
C TYR A 53 2.29 -2.51 -17.96
N ILE A 54 2.00 -3.05 -19.13
CA ILE A 54 1.00 -2.50 -20.08
C ILE A 54 -0.21 -3.42 -20.14
N VAL A 55 -1.41 -2.86 -20.00
CA VAL A 55 -2.69 -3.57 -20.18
C VAL A 55 -2.90 -3.86 -21.67
N ARG A 56 -2.63 -5.10 -22.09
CA ARG A 56 -2.75 -5.56 -23.48
C ARG A 56 -4.00 -6.38 -23.76
N GLN A 57 -4.66 -6.84 -22.70
CA GLN A 57 -5.88 -7.65 -22.73
C GLN A 57 -6.74 -7.35 -21.51
N PRO A 58 -8.05 -7.65 -21.57
CA PRO A 58 -8.94 -7.44 -20.43
C PRO A 58 -8.41 -8.13 -19.17
N MET A 59 -8.43 -7.44 -18.02
CA MET A 59 -7.98 -7.98 -16.75
C MET A 59 -8.88 -7.54 -15.59
N VAL A 60 -9.02 -8.41 -14.58
CA VAL A 60 -9.68 -8.06 -13.31
C VAL A 60 -8.74 -7.20 -12.49
N LEU A 61 -9.27 -6.14 -11.88
CA LEU A 61 -8.54 -5.24 -10.98
C LEU A 61 -8.63 -5.70 -9.51
N GLY A 62 -7.93 -5.00 -8.62
CA GLY A 62 -7.95 -5.19 -7.18
C GLY A 62 -6.90 -6.17 -6.65
N HIS A 63 -6.20 -5.76 -5.58
CA HIS A 63 -5.16 -6.57 -4.94
C HIS A 63 -5.06 -6.34 -3.43
N GLU A 64 -5.81 -5.41 -2.87
CA GLU A 64 -5.89 -5.13 -1.44
C GLU A 64 -7.13 -5.84 -0.88
N ALA A 65 -7.04 -7.09 -0.44
CA ALA A 65 -8.24 -7.90 -0.22
C ALA A 65 -8.28 -8.65 1.10
N SER A 66 -9.51 -8.88 1.58
CA SER A 66 -9.85 -9.76 2.68
C SER A 66 -11.10 -10.59 2.37
N GLY A 67 -11.24 -11.73 3.04
CA GLY A 67 -12.36 -12.63 2.78
C GLY A 67 -12.42 -13.80 3.76
N THR A 68 -13.23 -14.81 3.42
CA THR A 68 -13.41 -16.02 4.22
C THR A 68 -13.04 -17.25 3.40
N ILE A 69 -12.26 -18.16 3.96
CA ILE A 69 -11.90 -19.41 3.33
C ILE A 69 -13.15 -20.30 3.17
N VAL A 70 -13.38 -20.78 1.97
CA VAL A 70 -14.53 -21.68 1.64
C VAL A 70 -14.07 -23.07 1.21
N GLU A 71 -12.79 -23.23 0.84
CA GLU A 71 -12.20 -24.52 0.49
C GLU A 71 -10.70 -24.50 0.76
N VAL A 72 -10.13 -25.65 1.16
CA VAL A 72 -8.69 -25.80 1.42
C VAL A 72 -8.13 -26.98 0.66
N GLY A 73 -6.93 -26.85 0.13
CA GLY A 73 -6.19 -27.93 -0.51
C GLY A 73 -5.74 -28.99 0.48
N ALA A 74 -5.45 -30.19 -0.04
CA ALA A 74 -5.17 -31.37 0.77
C ALA A 74 -3.93 -31.26 1.69
N ASN A 75 -2.97 -30.41 1.34
CA ASN A 75 -1.75 -30.20 2.13
C ASN A 75 -1.87 -29.03 3.14
N VAL A 76 -2.96 -28.26 3.09
CA VAL A 76 -3.15 -27.09 3.93
C VAL A 76 -3.55 -27.50 5.35
N THR A 77 -2.70 -27.25 6.32
CA THR A 77 -2.92 -27.59 7.74
C THR A 77 -3.02 -26.36 8.66
N SER A 78 -2.54 -25.21 8.21
CA SER A 78 -2.49 -23.97 8.99
C SER A 78 -3.77 -23.14 8.94
N LEU A 79 -4.62 -23.40 7.94
CA LEU A 79 -5.87 -22.68 7.66
C LEU A 79 -7.01 -23.68 7.49
N LYS A 80 -8.26 -23.24 7.73
CA LYS A 80 -9.47 -24.04 7.59
C LYS A 80 -10.63 -23.24 7.02
N VAL A 81 -11.63 -23.94 6.49
CA VAL A 81 -12.90 -23.34 6.06
C VAL A 81 -13.52 -22.56 7.22
N GLY A 82 -13.98 -21.34 6.90
CA GLY A 82 -14.54 -20.39 7.84
C GLY A 82 -13.51 -19.41 8.45
N ASP A 83 -12.20 -19.60 8.28
CA ASP A 83 -11.21 -18.64 8.72
C ASP A 83 -11.37 -17.34 7.92
N ARG A 84 -11.37 -16.19 8.64
CA ARG A 84 -11.30 -14.86 8.06
C ARG A 84 -9.85 -14.55 7.74
N VAL A 85 -9.57 -14.04 6.54
CA VAL A 85 -8.20 -13.91 6.04
C VAL A 85 -8.00 -12.60 5.27
N CYS A 86 -6.74 -12.15 5.21
CA CYS A 86 -6.24 -11.25 4.17
C CYS A 86 -5.14 -11.96 3.38
N MET A 87 -4.83 -11.44 2.20
CA MET A 87 -3.94 -12.11 1.28
C MET A 87 -2.82 -11.18 0.84
N GLU A 88 -1.59 -11.70 0.82
CA GLU A 88 -0.45 -11.06 0.21
C GLU A 88 -0.49 -11.32 -1.31
N PRO A 89 -0.75 -10.29 -2.14
CA PRO A 89 -1.11 -10.48 -3.55
C PRO A 89 0.05 -10.93 -4.44
N GLY A 90 1.27 -10.87 -3.95
CA GLY A 90 2.48 -11.23 -4.68
C GLY A 90 2.94 -12.65 -4.39
N VAL A 91 2.86 -13.55 -5.39
CA VAL A 91 3.36 -14.93 -5.29
C VAL A 91 4.66 -15.02 -6.07
N PRO A 92 5.82 -15.17 -5.39
CA PRO A 92 7.12 -15.26 -6.04
C PRO A 92 7.41 -16.68 -6.55
N ASN A 93 8.45 -16.82 -7.36
CA ASN A 93 9.06 -18.11 -7.63
C ASN A 93 9.88 -18.55 -6.41
N LEU A 94 9.38 -19.58 -5.69
CA LEU A 94 10.03 -20.08 -4.45
C LEU A 94 11.45 -20.61 -4.67
N ALA A 95 11.81 -20.98 -5.91
CA ALA A 95 13.15 -21.44 -6.25
C ALA A 95 14.13 -20.28 -6.61
N SER A 96 13.63 -19.05 -6.78
CA SER A 96 14.43 -17.92 -7.21
C SER A 96 15.48 -17.51 -6.16
N ARG A 97 16.53 -16.85 -6.62
CA ARG A 97 17.55 -16.32 -5.71
C ARG A 97 17.01 -15.20 -4.83
N ALA A 98 16.14 -14.36 -5.35
CA ALA A 98 15.51 -13.27 -4.59
C ALA A 98 14.69 -13.83 -3.42
N THR A 99 13.89 -14.87 -3.66
CA THR A 99 13.10 -15.53 -2.61
C THR A 99 14.01 -16.17 -1.55
N LYS A 100 15.06 -16.87 -1.97
CA LYS A 100 16.04 -17.47 -1.03
C LYS A 100 16.80 -16.44 -0.19
N LEU A 101 16.94 -15.20 -0.66
CA LEU A 101 17.52 -14.09 0.09
C LEU A 101 16.50 -13.34 0.97
N GLY A 102 15.23 -13.74 0.94
CA GLY A 102 14.15 -13.09 1.70
C GLY A 102 13.70 -11.74 1.13
N ILE A 103 14.08 -11.42 -0.10
CA ILE A 103 13.69 -10.19 -0.84
C ILE A 103 12.76 -10.52 -2.01
N TYR A 104 11.80 -11.41 -1.77
CA TYR A 104 10.91 -11.95 -2.80
C TYR A 104 9.99 -10.91 -3.45
N ASN A 105 9.79 -9.75 -2.83
CA ASN A 105 9.09 -8.62 -3.41
C ASN A 105 9.73 -8.09 -4.71
N VAL A 106 11.02 -8.33 -4.92
CA VAL A 106 11.79 -7.96 -6.12
C VAL A 106 12.18 -9.18 -6.96
N ASP A 107 11.52 -10.31 -6.76
CA ASP A 107 11.68 -11.47 -7.63
C ASP A 107 11.21 -11.12 -9.06
N PRO A 108 12.03 -11.32 -10.11
CA PRO A 108 11.62 -11.04 -11.48
C PRO A 108 10.39 -11.83 -11.94
N ASP A 109 10.16 -13.01 -11.36
CA ASP A 109 9.07 -13.91 -11.73
C ASP A 109 7.84 -13.75 -10.84
N VAL A 110 7.80 -12.75 -9.94
CA VAL A 110 6.66 -12.56 -9.05
C VAL A 110 5.37 -12.31 -9.82
N ARG A 111 4.36 -13.12 -9.52
CA ARG A 111 3.00 -12.94 -10.02
C ARG A 111 2.22 -12.11 -9.02
N PHE A 112 1.90 -10.88 -9.38
CA PHE A 112 1.21 -9.94 -8.48
C PHE A 112 -0.18 -9.64 -9.02
N TRP A 113 -1.20 -9.78 -8.18
CA TRP A 113 -2.58 -9.49 -8.55
C TRP A 113 -2.73 -8.09 -9.15
N ALA A 114 -3.64 -7.95 -10.12
CA ALA A 114 -3.92 -6.71 -10.83
C ALA A 114 -2.66 -6.02 -11.42
N THR A 115 -1.62 -6.81 -11.72
CA THR A 115 -0.46 -6.35 -12.48
C THR A 115 -0.40 -7.13 -13.81
N PRO A 116 -0.50 -6.46 -14.98
CA PRO A 116 -0.58 -7.16 -16.25
C PRO A 116 0.54 -8.18 -16.46
N PRO A 117 0.24 -9.42 -16.91
CA PRO A 117 -1.07 -9.92 -17.35
C PRO A 117 -1.90 -10.63 -16.26
N VAL A 118 -1.57 -10.50 -14.98
CA VAL A 118 -2.17 -11.24 -13.86
C VAL A 118 -3.49 -10.57 -13.44
N HIS A 119 -4.57 -11.37 -13.39
CA HIS A 119 -5.85 -10.90 -12.86
C HIS A 119 -5.76 -10.54 -11.37
N GLY A 120 -6.54 -9.54 -10.97
CA GLY A 120 -6.80 -9.20 -9.57
C GLY A 120 -8.00 -9.95 -9.00
N VAL A 121 -8.55 -9.43 -7.90
CA VAL A 121 -9.52 -10.12 -7.05
C VAL A 121 -10.85 -9.37 -6.85
N LEU A 122 -11.18 -8.41 -7.70
CA LEU A 122 -12.53 -7.81 -7.73
C LEU A 122 -13.51 -8.77 -8.42
N ALA A 123 -13.70 -9.94 -7.79
CA ALA A 123 -14.56 -11.04 -8.16
C ALA A 123 -15.01 -11.79 -6.88
N PRO A 124 -16.13 -12.53 -6.87
CA PRO A 124 -16.66 -13.19 -5.68
C PRO A 124 -15.71 -14.17 -5.00
N TYR A 125 -14.87 -14.86 -5.78
CA TYR A 125 -13.93 -15.85 -5.28
C TYR A 125 -12.54 -15.68 -5.90
N ALA A 126 -11.53 -16.02 -5.09
CA ALA A 126 -10.15 -16.15 -5.54
C ALA A 126 -9.55 -17.46 -5.03
N VAL A 127 -8.63 -18.03 -5.80
CA VAL A 127 -7.76 -19.13 -5.37
C VAL A 127 -6.37 -18.56 -5.14
N HIS A 128 -5.79 -18.87 -3.97
CA HIS A 128 -4.51 -18.29 -3.57
C HIS A 128 -3.69 -19.29 -2.74
N PRO A 129 -2.35 -19.28 -2.82
CA PRO A 129 -1.53 -20.14 -1.98
C PRO A 129 -1.75 -19.87 -0.49
N ALA A 130 -1.92 -20.93 0.30
CA ALA A 130 -2.07 -20.83 1.75
C ALA A 130 -0.88 -20.12 2.42
N ALA A 131 0.33 -20.27 1.86
CA ALA A 131 1.55 -19.66 2.35
C ALA A 131 1.55 -18.11 2.27
N PHE A 132 0.69 -17.51 1.44
CA PHE A 132 0.50 -16.07 1.27
C PHE A 132 -0.89 -15.61 1.72
N THR A 133 -1.57 -16.44 2.54
CA THR A 133 -2.90 -16.17 3.10
C THR A 133 -2.79 -16.13 4.62
N TYR A 134 -3.20 -15.02 5.23
CA TYR A 134 -2.99 -14.73 6.65
C TYR A 134 -4.33 -14.63 7.39
N LYS A 135 -4.46 -15.38 8.47
CA LYS A 135 -5.66 -15.36 9.30
C LYS A 135 -5.80 -14.03 10.02
N LEU A 136 -6.98 -13.43 9.90
CA LEU A 136 -7.32 -12.21 10.65
C LEU A 136 -7.55 -12.55 12.13
N PRO A 137 -6.94 -11.80 13.06
CA PRO A 137 -7.32 -11.80 14.47
C PRO A 137 -8.81 -11.46 14.65
N ASP A 138 -9.43 -11.95 15.74
CA ASP A 138 -10.88 -11.79 15.95
C ASP A 138 -11.33 -10.33 16.03
N ASN A 139 -10.48 -9.45 16.53
CA ASN A 139 -10.74 -8.01 16.66
C ASN A 139 -10.39 -7.19 15.41
N VAL A 140 -9.90 -7.80 14.33
CA VAL A 140 -9.62 -7.15 13.04
C VAL A 140 -10.78 -7.40 12.09
N SER A 141 -11.39 -6.34 11.58
CA SER A 141 -12.48 -6.40 10.60
C SER A 141 -11.97 -6.75 9.20
N PHE A 142 -12.87 -7.14 8.28
CA PHE A 142 -12.51 -7.33 6.86
C PHE A 142 -12.03 -6.01 6.23
N ALA A 143 -12.61 -4.89 6.60
CA ALA A 143 -12.19 -3.58 6.13
C ALA A 143 -10.73 -3.29 6.49
N GLU A 144 -10.33 -3.56 7.74
CA GLU A 144 -8.93 -3.45 8.19
C GLU A 144 -8.06 -4.53 7.55
N GLY A 145 -8.58 -5.75 7.37
CA GLY A 145 -7.90 -6.84 6.66
C GLY A 145 -7.49 -6.47 5.24
N ALA A 146 -8.36 -5.77 4.50
CA ALA A 146 -8.03 -5.25 3.17
C ALA A 146 -7.00 -4.11 3.21
N MET A 147 -6.84 -3.42 4.35
CA MET A 147 -5.84 -2.36 4.54
C MET A 147 -4.44 -2.90 4.88
N VAL A 148 -4.31 -4.19 5.18
CA VAL A 148 -3.00 -4.79 5.52
C VAL A 148 -2.02 -4.65 4.36
N GLU A 149 -2.48 -4.84 3.13
CA GLU A 149 -1.64 -4.73 1.92
C GLU A 149 -1.01 -3.33 1.80
N PRO A 150 -1.77 -2.23 1.70
CA PRO A 150 -1.15 -0.91 1.59
C PRO A 150 -0.41 -0.49 2.87
N PHE A 151 -0.81 -0.96 4.07
CA PHE A 151 -0.07 -0.72 5.30
C PHE A 151 1.29 -1.45 5.29
N ALA A 152 1.39 -2.61 4.65
CA ALA A 152 2.66 -3.33 4.49
C ALA A 152 3.70 -2.52 3.71
N ILE A 153 3.29 -1.64 2.78
CA ILE A 153 4.20 -0.68 2.12
C ILE A 153 4.81 0.28 3.17
N GLY A 154 3.96 0.86 4.03
CA GLY A 154 4.43 1.74 5.12
C GLY A 154 5.38 1.02 6.09
N MET A 155 5.06 -0.20 6.46
CA MET A 155 5.89 -1.05 7.31
C MET A 155 7.24 -1.39 6.67
N GLN A 156 7.27 -1.68 5.37
CA GLN A 156 8.50 -1.91 4.62
C GLN A 156 9.36 -0.65 4.58
N ALA A 157 8.74 0.52 4.39
CA ALA A 157 9.45 1.80 4.41
C ALA A 157 10.09 2.06 5.79
N ALA A 158 9.34 1.84 6.87
CA ALA A 158 9.83 1.97 8.23
C ALA A 158 10.99 0.98 8.52
N ALA A 159 10.89 -0.25 8.05
CA ALA A 159 11.97 -1.25 8.19
C ALA A 159 13.24 -0.83 7.43
N ARG A 160 13.10 -0.30 6.20
CA ARG A 160 14.22 0.21 5.40
C ARG A 160 14.86 1.44 6.03
N ALA A 161 14.09 2.28 6.67
CA ALA A 161 14.58 3.46 7.38
C ALA A 161 15.53 3.11 8.53
N ARG A 162 15.41 1.90 9.13
CA ARG A 162 16.15 1.47 10.31
C ARG A 162 15.93 2.42 11.50
N ILE A 163 14.66 2.69 11.78
CA ILE A 163 14.24 3.62 12.83
C ILE A 163 14.88 3.26 14.17
N ILE A 164 15.40 4.27 14.82
CA ILE A 164 15.89 4.20 16.22
C ILE A 164 14.83 4.89 17.10
N PRO A 165 14.46 4.31 18.25
CA PRO A 165 13.50 4.95 19.16
C PRO A 165 13.92 6.38 19.52
N GLY A 166 13.01 7.33 19.29
CA GLY A 166 13.25 8.75 19.49
C GLY A 166 13.49 9.56 18.21
N ASP A 167 13.73 8.89 17.07
CA ASP A 167 13.92 9.56 15.76
C ASP A 167 12.77 10.52 15.44
N VAL A 168 13.09 11.59 14.73
CA VAL A 168 12.14 12.50 14.10
C VAL A 168 12.10 12.20 12.60
N ALA A 169 10.90 11.90 12.07
CA ALA A 169 10.72 11.61 10.66
C ALA A 169 9.96 12.73 9.94
N VAL A 170 10.22 12.87 8.65
CA VAL A 170 9.45 13.67 7.70
C VAL A 170 8.85 12.75 6.65
N VAL A 171 7.58 12.92 6.32
CA VAL A 171 6.91 12.27 5.20
C VAL A 171 6.47 13.33 4.20
N VAL A 172 6.98 13.25 2.98
CA VAL A 172 6.60 14.13 1.87
C VAL A 172 5.50 13.45 1.05
N GLY A 173 4.28 14.01 1.13
CA GLY A 173 3.05 13.44 0.57
C GLY A 173 2.15 12.84 1.64
N CYS A 174 0.92 13.38 1.78
CA CYS A 174 -0.11 12.94 2.71
C CYS A 174 -1.20 12.12 2.00
N GLY A 175 -0.81 11.30 1.02
CA GLY A 175 -1.67 10.28 0.42
C GLY A 175 -1.84 9.07 1.34
N PRO A 176 -2.60 8.05 0.92
CA PRO A 176 -2.80 6.82 1.71
C PRO A 176 -1.48 6.22 2.19
N ILE A 177 -0.52 6.06 1.30
CA ILE A 177 0.78 5.48 1.61
C ILE A 177 1.58 6.37 2.55
N GLY A 178 1.56 7.71 2.36
CA GLY A 178 2.26 8.65 3.24
C GLY A 178 1.74 8.57 4.68
N ILE A 179 0.42 8.53 4.88
CA ILE A 179 -0.17 8.37 6.22
C ILE A 179 0.22 7.01 6.82
N MET A 180 0.18 5.93 6.05
CA MET A 180 0.57 4.59 6.52
C MET A 180 2.05 4.50 6.87
N ILE A 181 2.93 5.20 6.14
CA ILE A 181 4.34 5.36 6.50
C ILE A 181 4.48 6.08 7.84
N ALA A 182 3.75 7.18 8.03
CA ALA A 182 3.78 7.93 9.27
C ALA A 182 3.36 7.08 10.48
N LEU A 183 2.28 6.30 10.34
CA LEU A 183 1.80 5.38 11.37
C LEU A 183 2.81 4.26 11.65
N ALA A 184 3.41 3.68 10.60
CA ALA A 184 4.44 2.65 10.73
C ALA A 184 5.72 3.22 11.39
N ALA A 185 6.10 4.46 11.06
CA ALA A 185 7.26 5.13 11.66
C ALA A 185 7.05 5.40 13.14
N LEU A 186 5.87 5.88 13.56
CA LEU A 186 5.51 6.05 14.97
C LEU A 186 5.50 4.71 15.70
N ALA A 187 4.89 3.67 15.12
CA ALA A 187 4.88 2.33 15.70
C ALA A 187 6.30 1.74 15.79
N GLY A 188 7.20 2.11 14.89
CA GLY A 188 8.62 1.74 14.86
C GLY A 188 9.48 2.46 15.89
N GLY A 189 8.98 3.53 16.51
CA GLY A 189 9.69 4.26 17.58
C GLY A 189 10.00 5.72 17.29
N CYS A 190 9.59 6.30 16.16
CA CYS A 190 9.73 7.73 15.96
C CYS A 190 8.96 8.51 17.03
N SER A 191 9.58 9.54 17.59
CA SER A 191 8.98 10.41 18.61
C SER A 191 7.91 11.33 18.02
N LYS A 192 8.08 11.74 16.78
CA LYS A 192 7.14 12.53 15.98
C LYS A 192 7.38 12.31 14.48
N VAL A 193 6.34 12.54 13.69
CA VAL A 193 6.41 12.54 12.23
C VAL A 193 5.80 13.82 11.69
N LEU A 194 6.57 14.61 10.97
CA LEU A 194 6.05 15.74 10.20
C LEU A 194 5.58 15.21 8.84
N ILE A 195 4.30 15.40 8.51
CA ILE A 195 3.75 14.96 7.21
C ILE A 195 3.34 16.19 6.39
N SER A 196 3.83 16.27 5.15
CA SER A 196 3.63 17.44 4.31
C SER A 196 2.76 17.14 3.07
N ASP A 197 1.87 18.09 2.75
CA ASP A 197 1.04 18.04 1.53
C ASP A 197 0.46 19.45 1.25
N PHE A 198 -0.12 19.65 0.06
CA PHE A 198 -0.96 20.80 -0.27
C PHE A 198 -2.42 20.61 0.19
N SER A 199 -2.88 19.37 0.33
CA SER A 199 -4.27 19.02 0.63
C SER A 199 -4.58 19.16 2.12
N ALA A 200 -5.23 20.25 2.50
CA ALA A 200 -5.68 20.46 3.88
C ALA A 200 -6.58 19.30 4.40
N PRO A 201 -7.58 18.78 3.65
CA PRO A 201 -8.40 17.68 4.14
C PRO A 201 -7.62 16.41 4.47
N LYS A 202 -6.60 16.05 3.68
CA LYS A 202 -5.75 14.88 3.98
C LYS A 202 -4.89 15.11 5.22
N LEU A 203 -4.35 16.31 5.36
CA LEU A 203 -3.59 16.72 6.55
C LEU A 203 -4.45 16.71 7.81
N GLU A 204 -5.74 17.09 7.73
CA GLU A 204 -6.70 17.02 8.84
C GLU A 204 -6.96 15.57 9.27
N ILE A 205 -7.02 14.62 8.33
CA ILE A 205 -7.13 13.19 8.65
C ILE A 205 -5.86 12.71 9.36
N ALA A 206 -4.69 13.04 8.82
CA ALA A 206 -3.41 12.67 9.43
C ALA A 206 -3.22 13.26 10.83
N ALA A 207 -3.71 14.49 11.06
CA ALA A 207 -3.61 15.18 12.35
C ALA A 207 -4.42 14.51 13.49
N GLN A 208 -5.34 13.60 13.17
CA GLN A 208 -6.08 12.84 14.19
C GLN A 208 -5.19 11.83 14.94
N TYR A 209 -4.04 11.50 14.39
CA TYR A 209 -3.12 10.53 14.99
C TYR A 209 -2.08 11.23 15.88
N PRO A 210 -2.01 10.87 17.18
CA PRO A 210 -1.00 11.42 18.07
C PRO A 210 0.43 11.20 17.55
N GLY A 211 1.25 12.23 17.61
CA GLY A 211 2.64 12.20 17.12
C GLY A 211 2.80 12.58 15.65
N ILE A 212 1.71 12.78 14.90
CA ILE A 212 1.76 13.35 13.55
C ILE A 212 1.60 14.87 13.61
N VAL A 213 2.52 15.58 12.95
CA VAL A 213 2.51 17.03 12.81
C VAL A 213 2.25 17.38 11.34
N PRO A 214 1.04 17.86 10.99
CA PRO A 214 0.72 18.21 9.61
C PRO A 214 1.41 19.51 9.17
N VAL A 215 1.95 19.50 7.95
CA VAL A 215 2.64 20.66 7.34
C VAL A 215 2.00 20.97 5.99
N ASN A 216 1.20 22.03 5.92
CA ASN A 216 0.63 22.48 4.64
C ASN A 216 1.66 23.33 3.89
N ILE A 217 2.32 22.72 2.89
CA ILE A 217 3.38 23.37 2.12
C ILE A 217 2.89 24.46 1.15
N GLY A 218 1.58 24.63 1.00
CA GLY A 218 1.01 25.82 0.35
C GLY A 218 0.94 27.06 1.25
N LYS A 219 1.15 26.88 2.57
CA LYS A 219 1.02 27.96 3.57
C LYS A 219 2.31 28.21 4.35
N GLN A 220 3.20 27.22 4.46
CA GLN A 220 4.42 27.30 5.27
C GLN A 220 5.57 26.50 4.63
N SER A 221 6.80 26.90 4.92
CA SER A 221 8.00 26.21 4.46
C SER A 221 8.19 24.90 5.23
N LEU A 222 8.38 23.78 4.51
CA LEU A 222 8.76 22.52 5.12
C LEU A 222 10.14 22.60 5.79
N VAL A 223 11.10 23.25 5.13
CA VAL A 223 12.46 23.41 5.64
C VAL A 223 12.47 24.14 6.98
N ASP A 224 11.79 25.29 7.06
CA ASP A 224 11.73 26.08 8.31
C ASP A 224 10.97 25.32 9.42
N THR A 225 9.92 24.59 9.05
CA THR A 225 9.15 23.78 10.01
C THR A 225 9.99 22.65 10.58
N VAL A 226 10.75 21.94 9.74
CA VAL A 226 11.66 20.87 10.19
C VAL A 226 12.80 21.47 11.04
N ALA A 227 13.40 22.58 10.62
CA ALA A 227 14.44 23.27 11.39
C ALA A 227 13.94 23.64 12.79
N ALA A 228 12.75 24.22 12.90
CA ALA A 228 12.15 24.56 14.20
C ALA A 228 11.83 23.33 15.07
N ALA A 229 11.44 22.21 14.44
CA ALA A 229 11.08 20.98 15.15
C ALA A 229 12.28 20.14 15.60
N THR A 230 13.50 20.46 15.13
CA THR A 230 14.74 19.70 15.32
C THR A 230 15.93 20.57 15.76
N ASP A 231 15.69 21.76 16.31
CA ASP A 231 16.73 22.72 16.73
C ASP A 231 17.79 22.97 15.63
N ASN A 232 17.34 23.10 14.38
CA ASN A 232 18.14 23.25 13.16
C ASN A 232 19.04 22.04 12.82
N TRP A 233 18.85 20.87 13.46
CA TRP A 233 19.65 19.68 13.16
C TRP A 233 19.19 18.96 11.88
N GLY A 234 17.90 18.98 11.58
CA GLY A 234 17.25 18.23 10.52
C GLY A 234 16.64 16.91 11.01
N ALA A 235 15.81 16.31 10.18
CA ALA A 235 15.13 15.06 10.48
C ALA A 235 16.07 13.85 10.36
N ASP A 236 15.90 12.85 11.21
CA ASP A 236 16.65 11.58 11.15
C ASP A 236 16.32 10.82 9.87
N ILE A 237 15.06 10.86 9.47
CA ILE A 237 14.54 10.13 8.32
C ILE A 237 13.61 11.01 7.50
N VAL A 238 13.74 10.95 6.18
CA VAL A 238 12.82 11.57 5.23
C VAL A 238 12.25 10.51 4.29
N PHE A 239 10.93 10.35 4.30
CA PHE A 239 10.22 9.47 3.38
C PHE A 239 9.64 10.30 2.23
N GLU A 240 9.97 9.95 1.00
CA GLU A 240 9.32 10.47 -0.19
C GLU A 240 8.18 9.52 -0.59
N ALA A 241 6.94 9.96 -0.43
CA ALA A 241 5.72 9.16 -0.67
C ALA A 241 4.75 9.82 -1.66
N SER A 242 5.15 10.93 -2.29
CA SER A 242 4.29 11.64 -3.24
C SER A 242 4.48 11.19 -4.69
N GLY A 243 5.67 10.71 -5.05
CA GLY A 243 6.08 10.44 -6.44
C GLY A 243 6.15 11.72 -7.31
N SER A 244 5.98 12.90 -6.72
CA SER A 244 6.03 14.17 -7.46
C SER A 244 7.47 14.57 -7.74
N PRO A 245 7.86 14.82 -9.01
CA PRO A 245 9.23 15.26 -9.33
C PRO A 245 9.71 16.47 -8.52
N LYS A 246 8.80 17.39 -8.19
CA LYS A 246 9.13 18.58 -7.37
C LYS A 246 9.50 18.25 -5.92
N ALA A 247 9.02 17.14 -5.39
CA ALA A 247 9.31 16.72 -4.03
C ALA A 247 10.75 16.25 -3.87
N PHE A 248 11.38 15.73 -4.92
CA PHE A 248 12.75 15.22 -4.88
C PHE A 248 13.79 16.32 -4.73
N ALA A 249 13.48 17.55 -5.12
CA ALA A 249 14.44 18.67 -5.10
C ALA A 249 14.95 19.00 -3.69
N ASN A 250 14.10 18.91 -2.65
CA ASN A 250 14.40 19.43 -1.31
C ASN A 250 14.60 18.33 -0.25
N LEU A 251 14.62 17.05 -0.63
CA LEU A 251 14.73 15.94 0.34
C LEU A 251 15.98 16.04 1.21
N PHE A 252 17.11 16.46 0.61
CA PHE A 252 18.39 16.57 1.32
C PHE A 252 18.54 17.86 2.13
N GLU A 253 17.65 18.82 1.97
CA GLU A 253 17.66 20.04 2.79
C GLU A 253 17.16 19.77 4.20
N VAL A 254 16.12 18.92 4.32
CA VAL A 254 15.44 18.65 5.59
C VAL A 254 16.01 17.47 6.37
N VAL A 255 16.82 16.59 5.73
CA VAL A 255 17.48 15.49 6.42
C VAL A 255 18.76 15.96 7.13
N ARG A 256 19.02 15.43 8.34
CA ARG A 256 20.26 15.70 9.07
C ARG A 256 21.50 15.03 8.43
N PRO A 257 22.71 15.48 8.79
CA PRO A 257 23.92 14.71 8.47
C PRO A 257 23.85 13.27 9.00
N GLY A 258 24.25 12.28 8.18
CA GLY A 258 24.19 10.87 8.49
C GLY A 258 22.76 10.30 8.60
N GLY A 259 21.74 11.05 8.18
CA GLY A 259 20.34 10.61 8.18
C GLY A 259 20.00 9.70 7.01
N ALA A 260 18.72 9.39 6.84
CA ALA A 260 18.23 8.53 5.77
C ALA A 260 17.14 9.20 4.93
N VAL A 261 17.18 8.98 3.62
CA VAL A 261 16.09 9.28 2.69
C VAL A 261 15.56 7.96 2.13
N VAL A 262 14.26 7.72 2.26
CA VAL A 262 13.58 6.49 1.80
C VAL A 262 12.61 6.87 0.68
N LEU A 263 12.88 6.40 -0.53
CA LEU A 263 12.08 6.67 -1.72
C LEU A 263 11.01 5.58 -1.86
N VAL A 264 9.75 5.97 -1.76
CA VAL A 264 8.57 5.08 -1.81
C VAL A 264 7.62 5.50 -2.93
N GLY A 265 7.45 6.79 -3.14
CA GLY A 265 6.64 7.31 -4.24
C GLY A 265 7.22 6.90 -5.59
N LEU A 266 6.36 6.50 -6.51
CA LEU A 266 6.76 6.06 -7.85
C LEU A 266 6.54 7.21 -8.85
N PRO A 267 7.59 7.96 -9.25
CA PRO A 267 7.47 8.99 -10.26
C PRO A 267 7.21 8.37 -11.64
N VAL A 268 6.43 9.07 -12.47
CA VAL A 268 6.10 8.62 -13.84
C VAL A 268 7.30 8.73 -14.75
N GLU A 269 8.16 9.73 -14.51
CA GLU A 269 9.36 10.03 -15.30
C GLU A 269 10.60 10.02 -14.42
N ALA A 270 11.77 10.03 -15.04
CA ALA A 270 13.05 10.16 -14.32
C ALA A 270 13.08 11.48 -13.54
N VAL A 271 13.63 11.43 -12.32
CA VAL A 271 13.76 12.58 -11.43
C VAL A 271 15.22 12.90 -11.16
N GLU A 272 15.50 14.19 -10.94
CA GLU A 272 16.83 14.64 -10.55
C GLU A 272 16.99 14.57 -9.03
N LEU A 273 18.14 14.07 -8.59
CA LEU A 273 18.57 14.09 -7.19
C LEU A 273 19.81 14.96 -7.04
N ASN A 274 19.83 15.81 -6.02
CA ASN A 274 21.01 16.62 -5.68
C ASN A 274 22.06 15.74 -4.97
N VAL A 275 22.81 14.98 -5.78
CA VAL A 275 23.83 14.04 -5.28
C VAL A 275 24.93 14.76 -4.46
N PRO A 276 25.45 15.95 -4.85
CA PRO A 276 26.39 16.70 -3.99
C PRO A 276 25.85 16.98 -2.60
N ALA A 277 24.59 17.37 -2.46
CA ALA A 277 23.97 17.59 -1.16
C ALA A 277 23.83 16.29 -0.33
N ALA A 278 23.54 15.16 -0.98
CA ALA A 278 23.53 13.87 -0.32
C ALA A 278 24.91 13.46 0.19
N ILE A 279 25.94 13.63 -0.63
CA ILE A 279 27.34 13.29 -0.28
C ILE A 279 27.85 14.17 0.87
N SER A 280 27.59 15.49 0.84
CA SER A 280 28.05 16.41 1.89
C SER A 280 27.49 16.12 3.27
N LYS A 281 26.37 15.41 3.35
CA LYS A 281 25.72 14.97 4.58
C LYS A 281 25.86 13.45 4.85
N GLU A 282 26.55 12.70 4.00
CA GLU A 282 26.64 11.21 4.07
C GLU A 282 25.27 10.56 4.24
N VAL A 283 24.26 11.02 3.46
CA VAL A 283 22.88 10.55 3.56
C VAL A 283 22.77 9.14 3.00
N ARG A 284 22.15 8.22 3.76
CA ARG A 284 21.77 6.90 3.27
C ARG A 284 20.50 7.01 2.44
N ILE A 285 20.54 6.55 1.18
CA ILE A 285 19.39 6.51 0.28
C ILE A 285 18.91 5.06 0.19
N GLU A 286 17.66 4.82 0.55
CA GLU A 286 16.98 3.52 0.46
C GLU A 286 15.81 3.63 -0.49
N THR A 287 15.40 2.50 -1.09
CA THR A 287 14.22 2.42 -1.95
C THR A 287 13.26 1.35 -1.47
N VAL A 288 11.98 1.54 -1.74
CA VAL A 288 10.93 0.57 -1.42
C VAL A 288 10.15 0.21 -2.67
N PHE A 289 10.05 -1.09 -2.93
CA PHE A 289 9.14 -1.64 -3.93
C PHE A 289 8.36 -2.79 -3.30
N ARG A 290 7.05 -2.60 -3.10
CA ARG A 290 6.22 -3.58 -2.38
C ARG A 290 6.77 -3.86 -0.97
N TYR A 291 6.73 -5.11 -0.51
CA TYR A 291 7.12 -5.55 0.83
C TYR A 291 7.52 -7.03 0.80
N ALA A 292 8.27 -7.48 1.79
CA ALA A 292 8.57 -8.88 2.02
C ALA A 292 8.62 -9.18 3.52
N ASN A 293 8.00 -10.30 3.96
CA ASN A 293 7.98 -10.77 5.35
C ASN A 293 7.35 -9.74 6.33
N ILE A 294 6.28 -9.05 5.92
CA ILE A 294 5.68 -7.93 6.66
C ILE A 294 4.25 -8.23 7.14
N PHE A 295 3.46 -9.05 6.44
CA PHE A 295 2.02 -9.20 6.69
C PHE A 295 1.69 -9.61 8.14
N ASP A 296 2.39 -10.58 8.71
CA ASP A 296 2.19 -11.01 10.12
C ASP A 296 2.37 -9.84 11.10
N ARG A 297 3.44 -9.05 10.89
CA ARG A 297 3.74 -7.89 11.75
C ARG A 297 2.71 -6.79 11.59
N ALA A 298 2.24 -6.54 10.38
CA ALA A 298 1.20 -5.56 10.09
C ALA A 298 -0.11 -5.95 10.81
N LEU A 299 -0.53 -7.22 10.71
CA LEU A 299 -1.69 -7.75 11.42
C LEU A 299 -1.55 -7.62 12.94
N GLN A 300 -0.39 -7.95 13.51
CA GLN A 300 -0.13 -7.82 14.95
C GLN A 300 -0.23 -6.37 15.41
N LEU A 301 0.27 -5.40 14.65
CA LEU A 301 0.18 -3.97 15.00
C LEU A 301 -1.27 -3.49 14.97
N ILE A 302 -2.04 -3.85 13.95
CA ILE A 302 -3.47 -3.51 13.86
C ILE A 302 -4.23 -4.17 15.02
N ALA A 303 -4.04 -5.47 15.24
CA ALA A 303 -4.72 -6.22 16.30
C ALA A 303 -4.39 -5.70 17.72
N SER A 304 -3.18 -5.19 17.93
CA SER A 304 -2.76 -4.59 19.23
C SER A 304 -3.42 -3.24 19.51
N GLY A 305 -4.09 -2.63 18.53
CA GLY A 305 -4.66 -1.28 18.63
C GLY A 305 -3.64 -0.14 18.59
N LYS A 306 -2.35 -0.43 18.37
CA LYS A 306 -1.31 0.61 18.20
C LYS A 306 -1.46 1.38 16.90
N VAL A 307 -2.08 0.77 15.91
CA VAL A 307 -2.37 1.39 14.60
C VAL A 307 -3.85 1.21 14.31
N ASP A 308 -4.56 2.32 14.17
CA ASP A 308 -5.97 2.35 13.73
C ASP A 308 -6.03 2.83 12.28
N LEU A 309 -6.45 1.95 11.38
CA LEU A 309 -6.58 2.27 9.96
C LEU A 309 -8.00 2.68 9.54
N LYS A 310 -8.99 2.56 10.44
CA LYS A 310 -10.41 2.86 10.13
C LYS A 310 -10.65 4.29 9.68
N PRO A 311 -10.03 5.32 10.30
CA PRO A 311 -10.23 6.71 9.86
C PRO A 311 -9.76 6.99 8.42
N LEU A 312 -8.94 6.10 7.84
CA LEU A 312 -8.44 6.24 6.48
C LEU A 312 -9.46 5.75 5.44
N ILE A 313 -10.48 4.98 5.83
CA ILE A 313 -11.53 4.46 4.94
C ILE A 313 -12.57 5.57 4.75
N THR A 314 -12.44 6.32 3.65
CA THR A 314 -13.25 7.52 3.38
C THR A 314 -14.46 7.27 2.49
N GLY A 315 -14.63 6.07 1.99
CA GLY A 315 -15.81 5.67 1.22
C GLY A 315 -15.89 4.17 0.98
N THR A 316 -17.11 3.66 0.98
CA THR A 316 -17.42 2.25 0.77
C THR A 316 -18.51 2.12 -0.28
N TYR A 317 -18.38 1.16 -1.17
CA TYR A 317 -19.28 0.90 -2.29
C TYR A 317 -19.66 -0.57 -2.34
N ASP A 318 -20.88 -0.86 -2.75
CA ASP A 318 -21.25 -2.23 -3.10
C ASP A 318 -20.59 -2.66 -4.40
N PHE A 319 -20.37 -3.97 -4.59
CA PHE A 319 -19.73 -4.51 -5.78
C PHE A 319 -20.41 -4.08 -7.09
N SER A 320 -21.73 -3.96 -7.10
CA SER A 320 -22.50 -3.44 -8.25
C SER A 320 -22.16 -1.98 -8.61
N GLU A 321 -21.56 -1.24 -7.70
CA GLU A 321 -21.14 0.16 -7.88
C GLU A 321 -19.62 0.32 -8.07
N SER A 322 -18.89 -0.79 -8.31
CA SER A 322 -17.43 -0.77 -8.46
C SER A 322 -16.93 0.24 -9.49
N ILE A 323 -17.64 0.40 -10.61
CA ILE A 323 -17.27 1.37 -11.64
C ILE A 323 -17.33 2.80 -11.07
N LYS A 324 -18.38 3.14 -10.32
CA LYS A 324 -18.49 4.46 -9.67
C LYS A 324 -17.37 4.70 -8.64
N ALA A 325 -16.97 3.66 -7.91
CA ALA A 325 -15.83 3.74 -6.98
C ALA A 325 -14.52 4.11 -7.71
N PHE A 326 -14.27 3.48 -8.85
CA PHE A 326 -13.09 3.79 -9.67
C PHE A 326 -13.16 5.16 -10.32
N GLU A 327 -14.32 5.57 -10.83
CA GLU A 327 -14.54 6.92 -11.38
C GLU A 327 -14.32 8.00 -10.31
N ARG A 328 -14.79 7.76 -9.07
CA ARG A 328 -14.52 8.66 -7.94
C ARG A 328 -13.03 8.69 -7.60
N ALA A 329 -12.38 7.54 -7.51
CA ALA A 329 -10.95 7.47 -7.22
C ALA A 329 -10.11 8.21 -8.28
N ALA A 330 -10.50 8.09 -9.57
CA ALA A 330 -9.86 8.79 -10.68
C ALA A 330 -10.01 10.32 -10.62
N GLN A 331 -11.04 10.84 -9.94
CA GLN A 331 -11.20 12.28 -9.71
C GLN A 331 -10.17 12.84 -8.71
N GLY A 332 -9.52 12.00 -7.90
CA GLY A 332 -8.50 12.42 -6.95
C GLY A 332 -9.00 13.44 -5.92
N LYS A 333 -10.22 13.27 -5.41
CA LYS A 333 -10.82 14.25 -4.48
C LYS A 333 -9.95 14.42 -3.23
N PRO A 334 -9.74 15.65 -2.77
CA PRO A 334 -8.86 15.94 -1.63
C PRO A 334 -9.23 15.22 -0.33
N GLN A 335 -10.52 14.93 -0.12
CA GLN A 335 -11.04 14.24 1.06
C GLN A 335 -10.92 12.69 0.97
N ASP A 336 -10.60 12.14 -0.20
CA ASP A 336 -10.53 10.71 -0.39
C ASP A 336 -9.12 10.18 -0.05
N VAL A 337 -9.06 9.26 0.92
CA VAL A 337 -7.82 8.57 1.29
C VAL A 337 -7.88 7.12 0.81
N LYS A 338 -8.85 6.33 1.29
CA LYS A 338 -9.04 4.94 0.85
C LYS A 338 -10.52 4.68 0.57
N LEU A 339 -10.81 4.19 -0.64
CA LEU A 339 -12.11 3.67 -1.01
C LEU A 339 -12.09 2.14 -0.95
N GLN A 340 -13.19 1.54 -0.55
CA GLN A 340 -13.35 0.09 -0.48
C GLN A 340 -14.60 -0.37 -1.21
N ILE A 341 -14.54 -1.58 -1.78
CA ILE A 341 -15.64 -2.25 -2.46
C ILE A 341 -15.99 -3.50 -1.68
N LEU A 342 -17.28 -3.67 -1.35
CA LEU A 342 -17.82 -4.80 -0.61
C LEU A 342 -18.47 -5.80 -1.58
N LEU A 343 -18.06 -7.07 -1.48
CA LEU A 343 -18.58 -8.16 -2.29
C LEU A 343 -19.59 -9.04 -1.50
N THR A 344 -20.23 -8.47 -0.47
CA THR A 344 -21.19 -9.17 0.37
C THR A 344 -22.46 -9.49 -0.41
N GLY A 345 -22.86 -10.79 -0.44
CA GLY A 345 -24.09 -11.24 -1.10
C GLY A 345 -23.97 -11.61 -2.57
N GLU A 346 -22.80 -11.44 -3.19
CA GLU A 346 -22.56 -11.95 -4.54
C GLU A 346 -22.43 -13.49 -4.49
N LYS A 347 -23.33 -14.16 -5.21
CA LYS A 347 -23.21 -15.62 -5.46
C LYS A 347 -22.44 -15.80 -6.76
N GLY A 348 -21.37 -16.55 -6.71
CA GLY A 348 -20.57 -16.91 -7.88
C GLY A 348 -21.30 -17.83 -8.85
#